data_64d9ba7cecfbf5f0ea25f79d64c662ec
#
_entry.id   64d9ba7cecfbf5f0ea25f79d64c662ec
#
_cell.length_a   1.000
_cell.length_b   1.000
_cell.length_c   1.000
_cell.angle_alpha   90.00
_cell.angle_beta   90.00
_cell.angle_gamma   90.00
#
_symmetry.space_group_name_H-M   'P 1'
#
loop_
_entity.id
_entity.type
_entity.pdbx_description
1 polymer ?
#
loop_
_entity_poly.entity_id
_entity_poly.type
_entity_poly.pdbx_seq_one_letter_code
_entity_poly.pdbx_strand_id
1 'polypeptide(L)'
;MKKLVFSLSLLLLLTAVSQAQPHIAIEVIIGSRPPAPAEINLMRQEEAAHPNIAKAMHDIDKSMQALHNAPDDFGGHKGQAENDLRAAYISLRKALYFRLYQDTH
;
A
#
# COMPACT_ATOMS: atom_id res chain seq x y z
N MET A 1 4.26 6.05 49.70
CA MET A 1 3.00 5.47 49.17
C MET A 1 2.44 6.26 48.00
N LYS A 2 2.44 7.56 47.98
CA LYS A 2 1.96 8.37 46.86
C LYS A 2 2.76 8.16 45.58
N LYS A 3 4.06 7.88 45.70
CA LYS A 3 4.93 7.65 44.54
C LYS A 3 4.60 6.36 43.76
N LEU A 4 4.10 5.34 44.44
CA LEU A 4 3.71 4.06 43.82
C LEU A 4 2.47 4.20 42.94
N VAL A 5 1.52 5.07 43.32
CA VAL A 5 0.30 5.31 42.55
C VAL A 5 0.61 6.04 41.26
N PHE A 6 1.54 6.97 41.25
CA PHE A 6 1.98 7.69 40.06
C PHE A 6 2.65 6.74 39.02
N SER A 7 3.46 5.80 39.50
CA SER A 7 4.13 4.86 38.62
C SER A 7 3.16 3.93 37.89
N LEU A 8 2.09 3.51 38.56
CA LEU A 8 1.06 2.66 37.96
C LEU A 8 0.27 3.37 36.88
N SER A 9 -0.06 4.65 37.12
CA SER A 9 -0.79 5.46 36.12
C SER A 9 0.04 5.68 34.85
N LEU A 10 1.33 5.88 35.00
CA LEU A 10 2.25 6.06 33.87
C LEU A 10 2.36 4.80 33.01
N LEU A 11 2.41 3.63 33.63
CA LEU A 11 2.45 2.35 32.93
C LEU A 11 1.19 2.09 32.10
N LEU A 12 0.02 2.44 32.62
CA LEU A 12 -1.25 2.30 31.90
C LEU A 12 -1.30 3.19 30.66
N LEU A 13 -0.79 4.42 30.75
CA LEU A 13 -0.73 5.34 29.62
C LEU A 13 0.18 4.82 28.49
N LEU A 14 1.33 4.27 28.84
CA LEU A 14 2.26 3.67 27.87
C LEU A 14 1.64 2.48 27.12
N THR A 15 0.90 1.64 27.82
CA THR A 15 0.23 0.49 27.24
C THR A 15 -0.85 0.91 26.23
N ALA A 16 -1.62 1.95 26.52
CA ALA A 16 -2.65 2.47 25.64
C ALA A 16 -2.06 3.07 24.36
N VAL A 17 -0.92 3.76 24.45
CA VAL A 17 -0.25 4.35 23.27
C VAL A 17 0.31 3.29 22.35
N SER A 18 0.87 2.19 22.89
CA SER A 18 1.46 1.14 22.07
C SER A 18 0.44 0.34 21.25
N GLN A 19 -0.84 0.36 21.64
CA GLN A 19 -1.91 -0.35 20.94
C GLN A 19 -2.51 0.45 19.77
N ALA A 20 -2.17 1.73 19.65
CA ALA A 20 -2.78 2.64 18.69
C ALA A 20 -1.96 2.84 17.39
N GLN A 21 -0.86 2.10 17.20
CA GLN A 21 -0.02 2.28 16.03
C GLN A 21 -0.68 1.68 14.77
N PRO A 22 -0.86 2.48 13.72
CA PRO A 22 -1.41 1.97 12.47
C PRO A 22 -0.42 1.05 11.77
N HIS A 23 -0.94 0.05 11.06
CA HIS A 23 -0.16 -0.89 10.25
C HIS A 23 -0.93 -1.22 8.98
N ILE A 24 -0.20 -1.71 7.97
CA ILE A 24 -0.82 -2.14 6.73
C ILE A 24 -1.03 -3.65 6.74
N ALA A 25 -2.19 -4.09 6.28
CA ALA A 25 -2.51 -5.51 6.17
C ALA A 25 -2.04 -6.07 4.83
N ILE A 26 -1.67 -7.35 4.81
CA ILE A 26 -1.22 -8.02 3.58
C ILE A 26 -2.33 -8.04 2.51
N GLU A 27 -3.59 -8.15 2.92
CA GLU A 27 -4.75 -8.14 2.02
C GLU A 27 -4.83 -6.84 1.21
N VAL A 28 -4.42 -5.73 1.79
CA VAL A 28 -4.37 -4.43 1.09
C VAL A 28 -3.25 -4.43 0.06
N ILE A 29 -2.09 -4.99 0.40
CA ILE A 29 -0.94 -5.03 -0.51
C ILE A 29 -1.25 -5.85 -1.75
N ILE A 30 -1.85 -7.02 -1.58
CA ILE A 30 -2.20 -7.90 -2.70
C ILE A 30 -3.50 -7.49 -3.41
N GLY A 31 -4.22 -6.52 -2.86
CA GLY A 31 -5.43 -5.97 -3.51
C GLY A 31 -6.70 -6.75 -3.28
N SER A 32 -6.75 -7.69 -2.33
CA SER A 32 -7.96 -8.46 -2.02
C SER A 32 -8.94 -7.72 -1.12
N ARG A 33 -8.53 -6.61 -0.53
CA ARG A 33 -9.35 -5.75 0.31
C ARG A 33 -8.98 -4.28 0.06
N PRO A 34 -9.95 -3.35 0.00
CA PRO A 34 -9.64 -1.93 -0.08
C PRO A 34 -8.96 -1.43 1.22
N PRO A 35 -8.08 -0.43 1.10
CA PRO A 35 -7.40 0.12 2.28
C PRO A 35 -8.34 0.93 3.16
N ALA A 36 -8.15 0.83 4.48
CA ALA A 36 -8.78 1.72 5.45
C ALA A 36 -8.11 3.11 5.41
N PRO A 37 -8.76 4.18 5.94
CA PRO A 37 -8.18 5.53 5.91
C PRO A 37 -6.78 5.64 6.49
N ALA A 38 -6.48 4.95 7.59
CA ALA A 38 -5.15 4.94 8.17
C ALA A 38 -4.12 4.25 7.26
N GLU A 39 -4.53 3.21 6.56
CA GLU A 39 -3.69 2.51 5.59
C GLU A 39 -3.41 3.37 4.36
N ILE A 40 -4.40 4.13 3.90
CA ILE A 40 -4.22 5.08 2.79
C ILE A 40 -3.14 6.11 3.12
N ASN A 41 -3.12 6.63 4.34
CA ASN A 41 -2.11 7.59 4.76
C ASN A 41 -0.70 6.98 4.76
N LEU A 42 -0.56 5.74 5.25
CA LEU A 42 0.71 5.02 5.21
C LEU A 42 1.18 4.79 3.76
N MET A 43 0.26 4.41 2.88
CA MET A 43 0.56 4.19 1.46
C MET A 43 1.04 5.46 0.78
N ARG A 44 0.40 6.60 1.05
CA ARG A 44 0.82 7.90 0.52
C ARG A 44 2.21 8.28 0.97
N GLN A 45 2.53 8.05 2.23
CA GLN A 45 3.86 8.32 2.77
C GLN A 45 4.92 7.45 2.08
N GLU A 46 4.62 6.20 1.85
CA GLU A 46 5.52 5.27 1.17
C GLU A 46 5.73 5.67 -0.29
N GLU A 47 4.68 6.07 -0.99
CA GLU A 47 4.77 6.58 -2.37
C GLU A 47 5.64 7.84 -2.43
N ALA A 48 5.48 8.75 -1.48
CA ALA A 48 6.30 9.97 -1.41
C ALA A 48 7.78 9.66 -1.14
N ALA A 49 8.05 8.61 -0.38
CA ALA A 49 9.41 8.16 -0.09
C ALA A 49 10.08 7.46 -1.28
N HIS A 50 9.27 6.88 -2.20
CA HIS A 50 9.76 6.13 -3.36
C HIS A 50 9.10 6.62 -4.64
N PRO A 51 9.38 7.86 -5.06
CA PRO A 51 8.67 8.50 -6.17
C PRO A 51 8.87 7.80 -7.52
N ASN A 52 10.00 7.15 -7.75
CA ASN A 52 10.26 6.46 -9.01
C ASN A 52 9.36 5.23 -9.18
N ILE A 53 9.13 4.48 -8.11
CA ILE A 53 8.22 3.32 -8.14
C ILE A 53 6.78 3.79 -8.31
N ALA A 54 6.37 4.80 -7.56
CA ALA A 54 5.04 5.39 -7.67
C ALA A 54 4.78 5.92 -9.08
N LYS A 55 5.77 6.59 -9.69
CA LYS A 55 5.65 7.08 -11.07
C LYS A 55 5.51 5.94 -12.07
N ALA A 56 6.28 4.88 -11.92
CA ALA A 56 6.18 3.71 -12.80
C ALA A 56 4.80 3.08 -12.73
N MET A 57 4.23 2.94 -11.54
CA MET A 57 2.87 2.44 -11.34
C MET A 57 1.83 3.32 -12.03
N HIS A 58 1.96 4.62 -11.88
CA HIS A 58 1.07 5.59 -12.52
C HIS A 58 1.16 5.54 -14.04
N ASP A 59 2.36 5.43 -14.59
CA ASP A 59 2.59 5.32 -16.03
C ASP A 59 2.00 4.02 -16.60
N ILE A 60 2.11 2.92 -15.87
CA ILE A 60 1.49 1.64 -16.25
C ILE A 60 -0.03 1.77 -16.26
N ASP A 61 -0.61 2.39 -15.25
CA ASP A 61 -2.07 2.60 -15.19
C ASP A 61 -2.57 3.41 -16.39
N LYS A 62 -1.87 4.49 -16.74
CA LYS A 62 -2.17 5.28 -17.94
C LYS A 62 -2.07 4.43 -19.22
N SER A 63 -1.06 3.58 -19.32
CA SER A 63 -0.88 2.70 -20.48
C SER A 63 -2.02 1.69 -20.58
N MET A 64 -2.48 1.13 -19.46
CA MET A 64 -3.63 0.23 -19.46
C MET A 64 -4.89 0.93 -19.94
N GLN A 65 -5.13 2.16 -19.50
CA GLN A 65 -6.28 2.96 -19.95
C GLN A 65 -6.21 3.26 -21.45
N ALA A 66 -5.04 3.62 -21.95
CA ALA A 66 -4.82 3.89 -23.36
C ALA A 66 -5.09 2.64 -24.22
N LEU A 67 -4.62 1.47 -23.79
CA LEU A 67 -4.88 0.21 -24.47
C LEU A 67 -6.36 -0.16 -24.44
N HIS A 68 -7.00 0.01 -23.31
CA HIS A 68 -8.44 -0.28 -23.19
C HIS A 68 -9.27 0.55 -24.17
N ASN A 69 -8.88 1.80 -24.39
CA ASN A 69 -9.57 2.71 -25.29
C ASN A 69 -9.19 2.54 -26.75
N ALA A 70 -8.18 1.74 -27.08
CA ALA A 70 -7.81 1.46 -28.47
C ALA A 70 -8.93 0.68 -29.16
N PRO A 71 -9.29 1.04 -30.40
CA PRO A 71 -10.53 0.53 -31.03
C PRO A 71 -10.47 -0.92 -31.49
N ASP A 72 -9.29 -1.46 -31.71
CA ASP A 72 -9.11 -2.80 -32.24
C ASP A 72 -8.60 -3.78 -31.20
N ASP A 73 -8.84 -5.06 -31.49
CA ASP A 73 -8.39 -6.19 -30.67
C ASP A 73 -6.94 -6.60 -30.98
N PHE A 74 -6.46 -6.29 -32.19
CA PHE A 74 -5.08 -6.62 -32.62
C PHE A 74 -4.76 -8.11 -32.47
N GLY A 75 -5.70 -9.00 -32.87
CA GLY A 75 -5.51 -10.45 -32.83
C GLY A 75 -5.35 -11.03 -31.42
N GLY A 76 -5.95 -10.39 -30.42
CA GLY A 76 -5.83 -10.83 -29.02
C GLY A 76 -4.58 -10.30 -28.32
N HIS A 77 -3.65 -9.68 -29.03
CA HIS A 77 -2.41 -9.19 -28.43
C HIS A 77 -2.64 -7.99 -27.51
N LYS A 78 -3.67 -7.19 -27.78
CA LYS A 78 -4.07 -6.08 -26.89
C LYS A 78 -4.44 -6.59 -25.50
N GLY A 79 -5.30 -7.64 -25.42
CA GLY A 79 -5.68 -8.23 -24.14
C GLY A 79 -4.49 -8.83 -23.39
N GLN A 80 -3.57 -9.45 -24.11
CA GLN A 80 -2.34 -9.96 -23.52
C GLN A 80 -1.48 -8.84 -22.96
N ALA A 81 -1.32 -7.73 -23.67
CA ALA A 81 -0.57 -6.57 -23.21
C ALA A 81 -1.21 -5.95 -21.95
N GLU A 82 -2.53 -5.85 -21.90
CA GLU A 82 -3.24 -5.37 -20.72
C GLU A 82 -2.99 -6.27 -19.51
N ASN A 83 -3.00 -7.58 -19.70
CA ASN A 83 -2.72 -8.54 -18.63
C ASN A 83 -1.27 -8.43 -18.14
N ASP A 84 -0.32 -8.26 -19.05
CA ASP A 84 1.09 -8.12 -18.72
C ASP A 84 1.34 -6.82 -17.93
N LEU A 85 0.69 -5.73 -18.32
CA LEU A 85 0.79 -4.45 -17.60
C LEU A 85 0.16 -4.56 -16.20
N ARG A 86 -0.96 -5.26 -16.08
CA ARG A 86 -1.58 -5.48 -14.77
C ARG A 86 -0.68 -6.29 -13.86
N ALA A 87 -0.05 -7.33 -14.37
CA ALA A 87 0.90 -8.13 -13.62
C ALA A 87 2.10 -7.29 -13.15
N ALA A 88 2.61 -6.42 -14.02
CA ALA A 88 3.70 -5.51 -13.67
C ALA A 88 3.27 -4.50 -12.61
N TYR A 89 2.07 -3.95 -12.71
CA TYR A 89 1.51 -3.04 -11.71
C TYR A 89 1.43 -3.71 -10.33
N ILE A 90 0.91 -4.93 -10.28
CA ILE A 90 0.79 -5.69 -9.02
C ILE A 90 2.17 -5.98 -8.44
N SER A 91 3.15 -6.32 -9.28
CA SER A 91 4.52 -6.57 -8.83
C SER A 91 5.16 -5.32 -8.22
N LEU A 92 4.95 -4.15 -8.84
CA LEU A 92 5.45 -2.89 -8.30
C LEU A 92 4.74 -2.51 -7.00
N ARG A 93 3.44 -2.77 -6.91
CA ARG A 93 2.67 -2.54 -5.70
C ARG A 93 3.21 -3.39 -4.55
N LYS A 94 3.49 -4.66 -4.79
CA LYS A 94 4.11 -5.54 -3.81
C LYS A 94 5.50 -5.06 -3.40
N ALA A 95 6.31 -4.65 -4.37
CA ALA A 95 7.64 -4.13 -4.10
C ALA A 95 7.59 -2.88 -3.20
N LEU A 96 6.69 -1.96 -3.50
CA LEU A 96 6.56 -0.71 -2.77
C LEU A 96 6.05 -0.93 -1.33
N TYR A 97 4.98 -1.68 -1.18
CA TYR A 97 4.32 -1.81 0.11
C TYR A 97 4.80 -2.99 0.96
N PHE A 98 5.59 -3.90 0.40
CA PHE A 98 6.17 -5.00 1.17
C PHE A 98 7.08 -4.48 2.28
N ARG A 99 7.91 -3.50 1.96
CA ARG A 99 8.75 -2.85 2.95
C ARG A 99 7.92 -2.18 4.04
N LEU A 100 6.85 -1.49 3.64
CA LEU A 100 5.90 -0.88 4.57
C LEU A 100 5.27 -1.93 5.49
N TYR A 101 4.88 -3.07 4.93
CA TYR A 101 4.37 -4.19 5.72
C TYR A 101 5.38 -4.67 6.76
N GLN A 102 6.64 -4.83 6.36
CA GLN A 102 7.72 -5.23 7.27
C GLN A 102 7.95 -4.19 8.37
N ASP A 103 7.97 -2.92 8.02
CA ASP A 103 8.25 -1.83 8.96
C ASP A 103 7.12 -1.62 9.97
N THR A 104 5.89 -2.04 9.64
CA THR A 104 4.71 -1.88 10.51
C THR A 104 4.34 -3.16 11.26
N HIS A 105 5.06 -4.23 11.06
CA HIS A 105 4.88 -5.52 11.72
C HIS A 105 6.17 -5.97 12.37
#